data_898c11b0168006bc7f6124472a00b133
#
_entry.id   898c11b0168006bc7f6124472a00b133
#
_cell.length_a   1.000
_cell.length_b   1.000
_cell.length_c   1.000
_cell.angle_alpha   90.00
_cell.angle_beta   90.00
_cell.angle_gamma   90.00
#
_symmetry.space_group_name_H-M   'P 1'
#
loop_
_entity.id
_entity.type
_entity.pdbx_description
1 polymer ?
#
loop_
_entity_poly.entity_id
_entity_poly.type
_entity_poly.pdbx_seq_one_letter_code
_entity_poly.pdbx_strand_id
1 'polypeptide(L)'
;MNKLKKIGLTALAGSMVATAATAADVTVGASWSLSYTGQDSDENGGAASWTMGDSVTFTTTGELDNGWTATAYYELDDDEMDDQKLTLNMGDMGTVVFGDGAAGGFGIDNVKNFVPTADSPIFSVGLTMLAYTGGAGTTGNLAYKLAVGDTGVTVGAEQEVDAAGGYSRSMSIKYDNADAGFSFGLGTSELAPDNGSGGNTETAVGASYTMGAFKIGGNHNETDYGSTATNDVDNQHYGVSYAVNDDLTISYGVGNNSKDTAANDEEVVQMAASYSMGSISFGGYIGKQSSVGGTAGDDDITKHISMSVAF
;
A
#
# COMPACT_ATOMS: atom_id res chain seq x y z
N MET A 1 9.06 12.69 39.19
CA MET A 1 8.94 11.36 38.52
C MET A 1 8.83 10.30 39.61
N ASN A 2 7.74 9.52 39.62
CA ASN A 2 7.53 8.48 40.62
C ASN A 2 8.56 7.37 40.50
N LYS A 3 9.03 6.85 41.65
CA LYS A 3 10.03 5.75 41.71
C LYS A 3 9.62 4.53 40.86
N LEU A 4 8.32 4.23 40.77
CA LEU A 4 7.76 3.17 39.92
C LEU A 4 7.99 3.40 38.41
N LYS A 5 7.90 4.65 37.93
CA LYS A 5 8.19 4.96 36.52
C LYS A 5 9.67 4.82 36.19
N LYS A 6 10.57 5.12 37.14
CA LYS A 6 12.00 4.89 36.97
C LYS A 6 12.35 3.41 36.92
N ILE A 7 11.72 2.58 37.78
CA ILE A 7 11.97 1.14 37.81
C ILE A 7 11.46 0.48 36.51
N GLY A 8 10.29 0.85 36.02
CA GLY A 8 9.73 0.34 34.77
C GLY A 8 10.61 0.69 33.55
N LEU A 9 11.09 1.94 33.47
CA LEU A 9 11.94 2.38 32.38
C LEU A 9 13.34 1.71 32.43
N THR A 10 13.87 1.47 33.63
CA THR A 10 15.16 0.80 33.81
C THR A 10 15.07 -0.70 33.53
N ALA A 11 13.94 -1.34 33.88
CA ALA A 11 13.69 -2.73 33.55
C ALA A 11 13.52 -2.95 32.05
N LEU A 12 12.81 -2.04 31.35
CA LEU A 12 12.66 -2.09 29.89
C LEU A 12 14.00 -1.86 29.19
N ALA A 13 14.76 -0.85 29.62
CA ALA A 13 16.10 -0.61 29.07
C ALA A 13 17.09 -1.74 29.41
N GLY A 14 16.96 -2.36 30.59
CA GLY A 14 17.80 -3.49 31.02
C GLY A 14 17.47 -4.79 30.24
N SER A 15 16.20 -5.04 29.93
CA SER A 15 15.82 -6.20 29.14
C SER A 15 16.25 -6.14 27.68
N MET A 16 16.42 -4.94 27.14
CA MET A 16 16.96 -4.74 25.78
C MET A 16 18.50 -4.90 25.70
N VAL A 17 19.22 -4.84 26.82
CA VAL A 17 20.69 -4.91 26.85
C VAL A 17 21.19 -6.31 27.26
N ALA A 18 20.33 -7.18 27.80
CA ALA A 18 20.74 -8.46 28.41
C ALA A 18 20.73 -9.67 27.45
N THR A 19 20.30 -9.51 26.20
CA THR A 19 20.53 -10.55 25.21
C THR A 19 21.96 -10.47 24.71
N ALA A 20 22.76 -11.52 24.93
CA ALA A 20 23.99 -11.70 24.18
C ALA A 20 23.59 -11.60 22.69
N ALA A 21 23.85 -10.46 22.09
CA ALA A 21 23.67 -10.27 20.67
C ALA A 21 24.61 -11.26 19.98
N THR A 22 24.11 -12.45 19.67
CA THR A 22 24.66 -13.16 18.51
C THR A 22 24.52 -12.12 17.40
N ALA A 23 25.65 -11.72 16.82
CA ALA A 23 25.64 -10.72 15.76
C ALA A 23 24.55 -11.11 14.77
N ALA A 24 23.45 -10.36 14.76
CA ALA A 24 22.37 -10.62 13.83
C ALA A 24 22.95 -10.35 12.44
N ASP A 25 22.84 -11.33 11.55
CA ASP A 25 23.32 -11.15 10.18
C ASP A 25 22.52 -10.00 9.56
N VAL A 26 23.24 -9.06 8.96
CA VAL A 26 22.65 -8.00 8.18
C VAL A 26 22.52 -8.50 6.74
N THR A 27 21.29 -8.62 6.29
CA THR A 27 21.00 -8.89 4.88
C THR A 27 20.96 -7.57 4.12
N VAL A 28 21.70 -7.49 3.04
CA VAL A 28 21.68 -6.35 2.12
C VAL A 28 20.98 -6.77 0.85
N GLY A 29 19.97 -6.02 0.43
CA GLY A 29 19.31 -6.15 -0.86
C GLY A 29 19.56 -4.90 -1.69
N ALA A 30 19.47 -5.03 -2.99
CA ALA A 30 19.51 -3.89 -3.91
C ALA A 30 18.54 -4.12 -5.06
N SER A 31 17.91 -3.06 -5.53
CA SER A 31 17.08 -3.10 -6.73
C SER A 31 17.33 -1.87 -7.61
N TRP A 32 17.11 -2.05 -8.90
CA TRP A 32 17.17 -0.99 -9.90
C TRP A 32 15.96 -1.11 -10.81
N SER A 33 15.39 0.02 -11.16
CA SER A 33 14.30 0.09 -12.11
C SER A 33 14.57 1.14 -13.19
N LEU A 34 14.07 0.85 -14.39
CA LEU A 34 14.02 1.79 -15.50
C LEU A 34 12.61 1.77 -16.05
N SER A 35 12.01 2.92 -16.21
CA SER A 35 10.67 3.02 -16.79
C SER A 35 10.58 4.13 -17.83
N TYR A 36 9.66 3.94 -18.74
CA TYR A 36 9.21 4.94 -19.71
C TYR A 36 7.72 5.11 -19.55
N THR A 37 7.28 6.34 -19.36
CA THR A 37 5.86 6.71 -19.35
C THR A 37 5.62 7.76 -20.42
N GLY A 38 4.70 7.47 -21.32
CA GLY A 38 4.19 8.41 -22.31
C GLY A 38 2.71 8.67 -22.07
N GLN A 39 2.33 9.92 -22.01
CA GLN A 39 0.94 10.37 -21.87
C GLN A 39 0.56 11.18 -23.09
N ASP A 40 -0.63 10.92 -23.62
CA ASP A 40 -1.26 11.67 -24.69
C ASP A 40 -2.54 12.27 -24.11
N SER A 41 -2.58 13.59 -23.98
CA SER A 41 -3.66 14.34 -23.31
C SER A 41 -4.29 15.30 -24.29
N ASP A 42 -5.61 15.34 -24.31
CA ASP A 42 -6.36 16.25 -25.19
C ASP A 42 -6.16 17.73 -24.82
N GLU A 43 -5.94 18.05 -23.53
CA GLU A 43 -5.79 19.44 -23.07
C GLU A 43 -4.34 19.98 -23.13
N ASN A 44 -3.34 19.17 -22.83
CA ASN A 44 -1.98 19.65 -22.57
C ASN A 44 -0.92 19.16 -23.57
N GLY A 45 -1.31 18.40 -24.58
CA GLY A 45 -0.37 17.73 -25.47
C GLY A 45 0.36 16.58 -24.77
N GLY A 46 1.02 15.72 -25.54
CA GLY A 46 1.70 14.54 -25.00
C GLY A 46 2.93 14.88 -24.17
N ALA A 47 3.11 14.19 -23.06
CA ALA A 47 4.32 14.19 -22.25
C ALA A 47 4.94 12.79 -22.28
N ALA A 48 6.27 12.72 -22.25
CA ALA A 48 6.97 11.46 -22.16
C ALA A 48 8.22 11.62 -21.31
N SER A 49 8.49 10.64 -20.44
CA SER A 49 9.67 10.67 -19.57
C SER A 49 10.26 9.27 -19.42
N TRP A 50 11.57 9.25 -19.28
CA TRP A 50 12.30 8.10 -18.74
C TRP A 50 12.60 8.40 -17.28
N THR A 51 12.38 7.41 -16.41
CA THR A 51 12.75 7.49 -15.01
C THR A 51 13.56 6.26 -14.63
N MET A 52 14.48 6.45 -13.70
CA MET A 52 15.28 5.39 -13.12
C MET A 52 15.11 5.51 -11.60
N GLY A 53 14.87 4.42 -10.93
CA GLY A 53 14.88 4.33 -9.48
C GLY A 53 15.87 3.27 -9.05
N ASP A 54 16.44 3.46 -7.88
CA ASP A 54 17.32 2.51 -7.22
C ASP A 54 17.01 2.46 -5.73
N SER A 55 17.21 1.30 -5.12
CA SER A 55 17.01 1.11 -3.70
C SER A 55 18.07 0.18 -3.14
N VAL A 56 18.55 0.50 -1.95
CA VAL A 56 19.42 -0.37 -1.15
C VAL A 56 18.77 -0.59 0.21
N THR A 57 18.53 -1.83 0.56
CA THR A 57 17.89 -2.21 1.83
C THR A 57 18.87 -2.91 2.77
N PHE A 58 18.70 -2.66 4.06
CA PHE A 58 19.41 -3.32 5.14
C PHE A 58 18.39 -3.93 6.11
N THR A 59 18.43 -5.23 6.28
CA THR A 59 17.52 -5.94 7.18
C THR A 59 18.33 -6.74 8.19
N THR A 60 17.98 -6.61 9.46
CA THR A 60 18.53 -7.46 10.53
C THR A 60 17.39 -7.99 11.40
N THR A 61 17.47 -9.26 11.75
CA THR A 61 16.48 -9.93 12.58
C THR A 61 17.16 -10.63 13.75
N GLY A 62 16.63 -10.42 14.95
CA GLY A 62 17.08 -11.07 16.17
C GLY A 62 15.91 -11.76 16.86
N GLU A 63 16.18 -12.93 17.45
CA GLU A 63 15.24 -13.63 18.33
C GLU A 63 15.46 -13.17 19.78
N LEU A 64 14.36 -12.95 20.50
CA LEU A 64 14.34 -12.58 21.91
C LEU A 64 14.18 -13.84 22.77
N ASP A 65 14.60 -13.77 24.04
CA ASP A 65 14.56 -14.91 24.97
C ASP A 65 13.17 -15.55 25.17
N ASN A 66 12.11 -14.82 24.85
CA ASN A 66 10.73 -15.28 24.92
C ASN A 66 10.22 -15.89 23.60
N GLY A 67 11.09 -16.08 22.60
CA GLY A 67 10.75 -16.61 21.28
C GLY A 67 10.13 -15.59 20.31
N TRP A 68 10.05 -14.32 20.69
CA TRP A 68 9.65 -13.26 19.76
C TRP A 68 10.80 -12.88 18.85
N THR A 69 10.49 -12.34 17.67
CA THR A 69 11.52 -11.82 16.76
C THR A 69 11.37 -10.33 16.60
N ALA A 70 12.51 -9.63 16.61
CA ALA A 70 12.61 -8.20 16.31
C ALA A 70 13.38 -8.04 15.00
N THR A 71 12.80 -7.30 14.05
CA THR A 71 13.43 -7.03 12.76
C THR A 71 13.54 -5.51 12.60
N ALA A 72 14.74 -5.03 12.33
CA ALA A 72 14.99 -3.65 11.91
C ALA A 72 15.23 -3.62 10.40
N TYR A 73 14.63 -2.65 9.75
CA TYR A 73 14.71 -2.42 8.31
C TYR A 73 15.04 -0.97 8.02
N TYR A 74 15.94 -0.75 7.08
CA TYR A 74 16.29 0.56 6.55
C TYR A 74 16.35 0.48 5.04
N GLU A 75 15.86 1.51 4.37
CA GLU A 75 15.93 1.68 2.93
C GLU A 75 16.55 3.04 2.58
N LEU A 76 17.48 2.99 1.64
CA LEU A 76 18.02 4.15 0.95
C LEU A 76 17.45 4.13 -0.47
N ASP A 77 16.77 5.19 -0.85
CA ASP A 77 16.23 5.42 -2.18
C ASP A 77 16.64 6.81 -2.65
N ASP A 78 17.06 6.95 -3.89
CA ASP A 78 17.51 8.24 -4.46
C ASP A 78 18.50 9.04 -3.57
N ASP A 79 19.48 8.36 -2.96
CA ASP A 79 20.51 8.93 -2.07
C ASP A 79 20.01 9.42 -0.70
N GLU A 80 18.75 9.21 -0.35
CA GLU A 80 18.16 9.58 0.95
C GLU A 80 17.69 8.34 1.72
N MET A 81 17.52 8.49 3.05
CA MET A 81 16.85 7.47 3.85
C MET A 81 15.34 7.63 3.62
N ASP A 82 14.75 6.64 2.97
CA ASP A 82 13.33 6.65 2.63
C ASP A 82 12.50 5.97 3.72
N ASP A 83 12.79 4.71 4.01
CA ASP A 83 12.04 3.91 4.95
C ASP A 83 12.89 3.41 6.11
N GLN A 84 12.35 3.51 7.32
CA GLN A 84 12.87 2.84 8.51
C GLN A 84 11.76 2.24 9.34
N LYS A 85 11.90 0.99 9.76
CA LYS A 85 10.91 0.34 10.60
C LYS A 85 11.48 -0.69 11.55
N LEU A 86 10.84 -0.81 12.71
CA LEU A 86 11.08 -1.87 13.67
C LEU A 86 9.81 -2.75 13.74
N THR A 87 9.97 -4.02 13.42
CA THR A 87 8.89 -5.01 13.49
C THR A 87 9.13 -5.93 14.67
N LEU A 88 8.13 -6.11 15.52
CA LEU A 88 8.12 -7.08 16.60
C LEU A 88 7.05 -8.14 16.32
N ASN A 89 7.48 -9.33 15.97
CA ASN A 89 6.59 -10.48 15.80
C ASN A 89 6.49 -11.25 17.11
N MET A 90 5.28 -11.35 17.65
CA MET A 90 4.97 -11.94 18.95
C MET A 90 4.26 -13.30 18.83
N GLY A 91 4.38 -13.96 17.67
CA GLY A 91 3.70 -15.23 17.38
C GLY A 91 2.17 -15.04 17.38
N ASP A 92 1.46 -15.88 18.13
CA ASP A 92 -0.01 -15.86 18.22
C ASP A 92 -0.60 -14.55 18.77
N MET A 93 0.23 -13.70 19.37
CA MET A 93 -0.17 -12.37 19.83
C MET A 93 -0.07 -11.30 18.74
N GLY A 94 0.29 -11.66 17.51
CA GLY A 94 0.36 -10.77 16.37
C GLY A 94 1.69 -10.06 16.19
N THR A 95 1.67 -9.03 15.36
CA THR A 95 2.85 -8.26 14.95
C THR A 95 2.61 -6.79 15.21
N VAL A 96 3.57 -6.13 15.84
CA VAL A 96 3.62 -4.67 15.98
C VAL A 96 4.70 -4.14 15.03
N VAL A 97 4.40 -3.07 14.31
CA VAL A 97 5.38 -2.32 13.52
C VAL A 97 5.38 -0.88 13.98
N PHE A 98 6.56 -0.35 14.15
CA PHE A 98 6.78 1.07 14.40
C PHE A 98 7.78 1.56 13.37
N GLY A 99 7.46 2.63 12.66
CA GLY A 99 8.34 3.14 11.61
C GLY A 99 7.89 4.46 11.03
N ASP A 100 8.71 4.98 10.15
CA ASP A 100 8.44 6.12 9.32
C ASP A 100 7.94 5.61 7.96
N GLY A 101 6.82 6.13 7.46
CA GLY A 101 6.26 5.85 6.13
C GLY A 101 5.76 4.42 5.89
N ALA A 102 6.48 3.42 6.33
CA ALA A 102 6.35 2.04 5.89
C ALA A 102 5.55 1.12 6.83
N ALA A 103 4.82 1.65 7.79
CA ALA A 103 3.90 0.81 8.59
C ALA A 103 2.62 0.42 7.82
N GLY A 104 2.52 0.85 6.56
CA GLY A 104 1.39 0.60 5.69
C GLY A 104 1.05 -0.89 5.47
N GLY A 105 -0.23 -1.18 5.19
CA GLY A 105 -0.72 -2.52 4.91
C GLY A 105 -1.27 -3.27 6.12
N PHE A 106 -1.42 -2.62 7.26
CA PHE A 106 -2.05 -3.19 8.46
C PHE A 106 -3.48 -2.68 8.66
N GLY A 107 -3.74 -1.42 8.35
CA GLY A 107 -5.07 -0.82 8.41
C GLY A 107 -5.86 -0.97 7.10
N ILE A 108 -6.52 0.09 6.68
CA ILE A 108 -7.35 0.13 5.46
C ILE A 108 -6.57 -0.25 4.20
N ASP A 109 -5.28 0.04 4.17
CA ASP A 109 -4.39 -0.29 3.05
C ASP A 109 -4.34 -1.79 2.73
N ASN A 110 -4.53 -2.64 3.74
CA ASN A 110 -4.59 -4.09 3.56
C ASN A 110 -5.79 -4.55 2.73
N VAL A 111 -6.80 -3.70 2.58
CA VAL A 111 -8.09 -4.05 1.96
C VAL A 111 -8.55 -3.09 0.88
N LYS A 112 -7.75 -2.08 0.55
CA LYS A 112 -8.11 -1.08 -0.46
C LYS A 112 -8.01 -1.56 -1.90
N ASN A 113 -7.30 -2.67 -2.16
CA ASN A 113 -7.08 -3.15 -3.53
C ASN A 113 -7.16 -4.69 -3.63
N PHE A 114 -8.21 -5.15 -4.28
CA PHE A 114 -8.43 -6.56 -4.64
C PHE A 114 -8.44 -6.78 -6.16
N VAL A 115 -8.24 -5.71 -6.94
CA VAL A 115 -8.22 -5.79 -8.40
C VAL A 115 -6.92 -6.45 -8.85
N PRO A 116 -6.97 -7.61 -9.52
CA PRO A 116 -5.76 -8.25 -10.02
C PRO A 116 -5.22 -7.50 -11.24
N THR A 117 -3.94 -7.16 -11.18
CA THR A 117 -3.22 -6.52 -12.29
C THR A 117 -1.94 -7.26 -12.60
N ALA A 118 -1.49 -7.19 -13.84
CA ALA A 118 -0.23 -7.81 -14.28
C ALA A 118 0.98 -6.90 -14.02
N ASP A 119 0.77 -5.58 -13.99
CA ASP A 119 1.79 -4.57 -13.75
C ASP A 119 1.27 -3.57 -12.72
N SER A 120 1.26 -2.31 -13.02
CA SER A 120 0.77 -1.27 -12.12
C SER A 120 -0.73 -1.40 -11.83
N PRO A 121 -1.17 -1.03 -10.63
CA PRO A 121 -2.59 -0.96 -10.32
C PRO A 121 -3.36 -0.09 -11.31
N ILE A 122 -4.62 -0.43 -11.58
CA ILE A 122 -5.47 0.28 -12.55
C ILE A 122 -5.59 1.79 -12.26
N PHE A 123 -5.53 2.20 -11.01
CA PHE A 123 -5.59 3.61 -10.59
C PHE A 123 -4.34 4.42 -10.93
N SER A 124 -3.22 3.80 -11.36
CA SER A 124 -2.04 4.55 -11.81
C SER A 124 -2.26 5.35 -13.09
N VAL A 125 -3.44 5.25 -13.70
CA VAL A 125 -3.88 6.04 -14.85
C VAL A 125 -4.73 7.25 -14.46
N GLY A 126 -4.64 7.71 -13.23
CA GLY A 126 -5.24 8.98 -12.80
C GLY A 126 -6.36 8.88 -11.76
N LEU A 127 -6.95 7.70 -11.54
CA LEU A 127 -7.88 7.54 -10.43
C LEU A 127 -7.12 7.58 -9.09
N THR A 128 -7.48 8.52 -8.25
CA THR A 128 -6.97 8.61 -6.89
C THR A 128 -7.66 7.52 -6.08
N MET A 129 -7.00 6.40 -5.87
CA MET A 129 -7.41 5.52 -4.79
C MET A 129 -7.12 6.21 -3.47
N LEU A 130 -8.09 6.14 -2.59
CA LEU A 130 -7.93 6.59 -1.24
C LEU A 130 -6.77 5.83 -0.63
N ALA A 131 -5.68 6.50 -0.51
CA ALA A 131 -4.56 6.05 0.25
C ALA A 131 -4.69 6.70 1.62
N TYR A 132 -4.75 5.90 2.67
CA TYR A 132 -4.17 6.32 3.92
C TYR A 132 -2.69 6.53 3.59
N THR A 133 -2.38 7.73 3.19
CA THR A 133 -0.99 8.16 2.98
C THR A 133 -0.52 8.63 4.32
N GLY A 134 0.30 7.82 4.97
CA GLY A 134 1.21 8.36 5.95
C GLY A 134 1.90 9.55 5.30
N GLY A 135 1.52 10.77 5.71
CA GLY A 135 2.00 11.98 5.03
C GLY A 135 3.52 12.06 5.09
N ALA A 136 4.14 12.50 4.00
CA ALA A 136 5.56 12.83 3.98
C ALA A 136 5.87 13.79 5.15
N GLY A 137 6.71 13.36 6.09
CA GLY A 137 7.08 14.12 7.28
C GLY A 137 6.41 13.67 8.59
N THR A 138 5.78 12.49 8.61
CA THR A 138 5.26 11.88 9.82
C THR A 138 6.37 11.37 10.71
N THR A 139 6.30 11.68 11.99
CA THR A 139 7.31 11.33 12.97
C THR A 139 7.14 9.94 13.58
N GLY A 140 6.26 9.11 13.05
CA GLY A 140 6.14 7.71 13.41
C GLY A 140 4.72 7.15 13.32
N ASN A 141 4.62 6.00 12.68
CA ASN A 141 3.43 5.19 12.59
C ASN A 141 3.55 3.98 13.50
N LEU A 142 2.47 3.67 14.20
CA LEU A 142 2.33 2.45 14.97
C LEU A 142 1.24 1.60 14.34
N ALA A 143 1.60 0.39 13.94
CA ALA A 143 0.68 -0.57 13.36
C ALA A 143 0.65 -1.88 14.13
N TYR A 144 -0.50 -2.53 14.14
CA TYR A 144 -0.71 -3.84 14.75
C TYR A 144 -1.52 -4.73 13.82
N LYS A 145 -1.09 -5.99 13.71
CA LYS A 145 -1.76 -7.03 12.92
C LYS A 145 -1.87 -8.31 13.71
N LEU A 146 -3.07 -8.92 13.70
CA LEU A 146 -3.35 -10.19 14.34
C LEU A 146 -4.00 -11.16 13.34
N ALA A 147 -3.37 -12.32 13.15
CA ALA A 147 -4.02 -13.47 12.53
C ALA A 147 -4.85 -14.21 13.57
N VAL A 148 -6.11 -14.48 13.27
CA VAL A 148 -7.05 -15.13 14.20
C VAL A 148 -6.95 -16.66 14.05
N GLY A 149 -5.95 -17.27 14.71
CA GLY A 149 -5.68 -18.70 14.57
C GLY A 149 -5.53 -19.12 13.11
N ASP A 150 -6.00 -20.32 12.78
CA ASP A 150 -5.97 -20.91 11.42
C ASP A 150 -7.22 -20.58 10.61
N THR A 151 -7.97 -19.53 10.96
CA THR A 151 -9.25 -19.21 10.31
C THR A 151 -9.10 -18.52 8.97
N GLY A 152 -7.91 -18.03 8.62
CA GLY A 152 -7.68 -17.15 7.48
C GLY A 152 -8.09 -15.68 7.73
N VAL A 153 -8.60 -15.37 8.92
CA VAL A 153 -8.99 -13.99 9.28
C VAL A 153 -7.78 -13.25 9.84
N THR A 154 -7.58 -12.04 9.34
CA THR A 154 -6.59 -11.09 9.85
C THR A 154 -7.29 -9.79 10.24
N VAL A 155 -6.96 -9.26 11.40
CA VAL A 155 -7.39 -7.93 11.85
C VAL A 155 -6.16 -7.04 11.92
N GLY A 156 -6.27 -5.82 11.40
CA GLY A 156 -5.20 -4.84 11.41
C GLY A 156 -5.68 -3.47 11.90
N ALA A 157 -4.76 -2.72 12.49
CA ALA A 157 -4.99 -1.35 12.93
C ALA A 157 -3.69 -0.55 12.80
N GLU A 158 -3.83 0.72 12.49
CA GLU A 158 -2.74 1.67 12.37
C GLU A 158 -3.12 2.99 13.03
N GLN A 159 -2.12 3.66 13.56
CA GLN A 159 -2.23 5.04 14.03
C GLN A 159 -1.01 5.82 13.57
N GLU A 160 -1.26 6.96 13.01
CA GLU A 160 -0.27 7.93 12.57
C GLU A 160 -0.42 9.24 13.33
N VAL A 161 0.70 9.91 13.57
CA VAL A 161 0.74 11.28 14.09
C VAL A 161 1.25 12.19 12.97
N ASP A 162 0.42 13.12 12.51
CA ASP A 162 0.84 14.09 11.50
C ASP A 162 1.80 15.16 12.06
N ALA A 163 2.45 15.89 11.17
CA ALA A 163 3.38 16.95 11.54
C ALA A 163 2.72 18.12 12.31
N ALA A 164 1.41 18.28 12.24
CA ALA A 164 0.62 19.27 12.97
C ALA A 164 0.14 18.78 14.35
N GLY A 165 0.42 17.51 14.69
CA GLY A 165 0.01 16.86 15.93
C GLY A 165 -1.42 16.29 15.89
N GLY A 166 -1.99 16.15 14.71
CA GLY A 166 -3.24 15.41 14.50
C GLY A 166 -3.01 13.90 14.55
N TYR A 167 -4.08 13.13 14.71
CA TYR A 167 -4.04 11.67 14.73
C TYR A 167 -4.93 11.11 13.65
N SER A 168 -4.35 10.36 12.73
CA SER A 168 -5.07 9.52 11.79
C SER A 168 -5.09 8.08 12.29
N ARG A 169 -6.16 7.36 12.03
CA ARG A 169 -6.34 5.96 12.45
C ARG A 169 -6.97 5.16 11.34
N SER A 170 -6.55 3.92 11.19
CA SER A 170 -7.22 3.01 10.30
C SER A 170 -7.34 1.61 10.90
N MET A 171 -8.34 0.87 10.44
CA MET A 171 -8.60 -0.51 10.84
C MET A 171 -9.06 -1.32 9.64
N SER A 172 -8.71 -2.61 9.64
CA SER A 172 -9.21 -3.56 8.64
C SER A 172 -9.49 -4.93 9.23
N ILE A 173 -10.36 -5.65 8.55
CA ILE A 173 -10.51 -7.09 8.68
C ILE A 173 -10.44 -7.70 7.29
N LYS A 174 -9.61 -8.72 7.14
CA LYS A 174 -9.43 -9.46 5.89
C LYS A 174 -9.58 -10.95 6.13
N TYR A 175 -10.24 -11.61 5.23
CA TYR A 175 -10.33 -13.06 5.17
C TYR A 175 -9.64 -13.55 3.90
N ASP A 176 -8.68 -14.44 4.05
CA ASP A 176 -7.97 -15.11 2.97
C ASP A 176 -8.14 -16.63 3.11
N ASN A 177 -8.64 -17.29 2.07
CA ASN A 177 -8.70 -18.72 1.98
C ASN A 177 -7.98 -19.17 0.70
N ALA A 178 -6.72 -19.52 0.84
CA ALA A 178 -5.86 -19.90 -0.28
C ALA A 178 -6.35 -21.18 -0.97
N ASP A 179 -6.90 -22.15 -0.23
CA ASP A 179 -7.39 -23.42 -0.79
C ASP A 179 -8.65 -23.20 -1.64
N ALA A 180 -9.52 -22.30 -1.21
CA ALA A 180 -10.70 -21.90 -1.99
C ALA A 180 -10.38 -20.83 -3.04
N GLY A 181 -9.21 -20.23 -3.02
CA GLY A 181 -8.81 -19.13 -3.89
C GLY A 181 -9.56 -17.81 -3.64
N PHE A 182 -10.18 -17.65 -2.48
CA PHE A 182 -11.06 -16.51 -2.18
C PHE A 182 -10.43 -15.58 -1.13
N SER A 183 -10.51 -14.27 -1.39
CA SER A 183 -10.14 -13.21 -0.44
C SER A 183 -11.26 -12.17 -0.37
N PHE A 184 -11.52 -11.66 0.83
CA PHE A 184 -12.47 -10.59 1.09
C PHE A 184 -11.93 -9.70 2.20
N GLY A 185 -12.20 -8.40 2.12
CA GLY A 185 -11.78 -7.47 3.15
C GLY A 185 -12.66 -6.23 3.23
N LEU A 186 -12.64 -5.62 4.40
CA LEU A 186 -13.25 -4.33 4.65
C LEU A 186 -12.40 -3.54 5.65
N GLY A 187 -12.38 -2.23 5.50
CA GLY A 187 -11.62 -1.34 6.35
C GLY A 187 -12.21 0.05 6.41
N THR A 188 -11.76 0.79 7.39
CA THR A 188 -12.10 2.21 7.56
C THR A 188 -10.90 2.98 8.09
N SER A 189 -10.82 4.25 7.74
CA SER A 189 -9.86 5.20 8.31
C SER A 189 -10.56 6.48 8.73
N GLU A 190 -9.98 7.16 9.71
CA GLU A 190 -10.31 8.51 10.14
C GLU A 190 -9.03 9.33 10.05
N LEU A 191 -9.00 10.26 9.12
CA LEU A 191 -7.85 11.12 8.88
C LEU A 191 -7.91 12.36 9.78
N ALA A 192 -6.75 12.80 10.24
CA ALA A 192 -6.64 14.00 11.04
C ALA A 192 -7.18 15.22 10.28
N PRO A 193 -7.88 16.14 10.95
CA PRO A 193 -8.32 17.36 10.31
C PRO A 193 -7.11 18.25 9.98
N ASP A 194 -6.88 18.49 8.70
CA ASP A 194 -5.88 19.44 8.22
C ASP A 194 -6.34 20.87 8.52
N ASN A 195 -5.67 21.55 9.46
CA ASN A 195 -5.75 23.00 9.70
C ASN A 195 -7.16 23.62 9.64
N GLY A 196 -8.16 22.97 10.27
CA GLY A 196 -9.52 23.52 10.39
C GLY A 196 -10.52 22.95 9.39
N SER A 197 -10.15 22.00 8.58
CA SER A 197 -11.07 21.11 7.87
C SER A 197 -11.50 19.97 8.81
N GLY A 198 -12.74 19.54 8.79
CA GLY A 198 -13.20 18.36 9.54
C GLY A 198 -12.42 17.13 9.09
N GLY A 199 -12.23 16.16 9.99
CA GLY A 199 -11.54 14.90 9.62
C GLY A 199 -12.27 14.18 8.49
N ASN A 200 -11.51 13.60 7.56
CA ASN A 200 -12.06 12.78 6.51
C ASN A 200 -12.22 11.34 7.00
N THR A 201 -13.26 10.67 6.55
CA THR A 201 -13.47 9.24 6.81
C THR A 201 -13.37 8.48 5.50
N GLU A 202 -12.62 7.39 5.49
CA GLU A 202 -12.51 6.50 4.35
C GLU A 202 -13.09 5.14 4.69
N THR A 203 -13.72 4.50 3.72
CA THR A 203 -14.15 3.12 3.79
C THR A 203 -13.69 2.35 2.56
N ALA A 204 -13.30 1.10 2.75
CA ALA A 204 -12.90 0.22 1.68
C ALA A 204 -13.54 -1.15 1.85
N VAL A 205 -14.03 -1.72 0.78
CA VAL A 205 -14.50 -3.09 0.71
C VAL A 205 -14.06 -3.72 -0.60
N GLY A 206 -13.60 -4.96 -0.55
CA GLY A 206 -13.18 -5.64 -1.76
C GLY A 206 -13.15 -7.14 -1.62
N ALA A 207 -13.12 -7.81 -2.77
CA ALA A 207 -12.99 -9.25 -2.85
C ALA A 207 -12.25 -9.67 -4.11
N SER A 208 -11.58 -10.82 -4.04
CA SER A 208 -11.00 -11.47 -5.20
C SER A 208 -11.20 -12.98 -5.15
N TYR A 209 -11.22 -13.60 -6.33
CA TYR A 209 -11.31 -15.03 -6.48
C TYR A 209 -10.35 -15.54 -7.55
N THR A 210 -9.60 -16.58 -7.21
CA THR A 210 -8.66 -17.26 -8.10
C THR A 210 -9.22 -18.60 -8.52
N MET A 211 -9.27 -18.84 -9.82
CA MET A 211 -9.75 -20.07 -10.44
C MET A 211 -8.73 -20.55 -11.47
N GLY A 212 -7.86 -21.46 -11.08
CA GLY A 212 -6.77 -21.92 -11.92
C GLY A 212 -5.84 -20.76 -12.31
N ALA A 213 -5.66 -20.52 -13.60
CA ALA A 213 -4.85 -19.43 -14.12
C ALA A 213 -5.53 -18.05 -14.11
N PHE A 214 -6.82 -18.00 -13.81
CA PHE A 214 -7.59 -16.74 -13.75
C PHE A 214 -7.70 -16.24 -12.33
N LYS A 215 -7.59 -14.92 -12.15
CA LYS A 215 -7.99 -14.22 -10.95
C LYS A 215 -8.90 -13.08 -11.33
N ILE A 216 -10.03 -12.95 -10.65
CA ILE A 216 -10.97 -11.83 -10.78
C ILE A 216 -11.05 -11.12 -9.44
N GLY A 217 -11.33 -9.83 -9.44
CA GLY A 217 -11.50 -9.09 -8.20
C GLY A 217 -12.02 -7.69 -8.44
N GLY A 218 -12.43 -7.07 -7.36
CA GLY A 218 -12.90 -5.69 -7.37
C GLY A 218 -12.93 -5.12 -5.97
N ASN A 219 -12.98 -3.81 -5.91
CA ASN A 219 -13.12 -3.04 -4.69
C ASN A 219 -13.99 -1.81 -4.91
N HIS A 220 -14.56 -1.36 -3.82
CA HIS A 220 -15.28 -0.12 -3.68
C HIS A 220 -14.69 0.65 -2.50
N ASN A 221 -14.26 1.88 -2.76
CA ASN A 221 -13.66 2.75 -1.78
C ASN A 221 -14.38 4.09 -1.79
N GLU A 222 -14.69 4.63 -0.63
CA GLU A 222 -15.39 5.88 -0.44
C GLU A 222 -14.60 6.79 0.49
N THR A 223 -14.54 8.10 0.16
CA THR A 223 -14.07 9.15 1.08
C THR A 223 -15.17 10.16 1.33
N ASP A 224 -15.50 10.33 2.59
CA ASP A 224 -16.33 11.42 3.09
C ASP A 224 -15.41 12.54 3.63
N TYR A 225 -15.51 13.72 3.00
CA TYR A 225 -14.79 14.94 3.40
C TYR A 225 -15.64 15.75 4.39
N GLY A 226 -15.59 15.42 5.66
CA GLY A 226 -16.46 15.89 6.73
C GLY A 226 -16.68 17.40 6.90
N SER A 227 -15.89 18.25 6.24
CA SER A 227 -16.08 19.72 6.26
C SER A 227 -16.72 20.28 5.01
N THR A 228 -16.76 19.53 3.92
CA THR A 228 -17.29 19.95 2.63
C THR A 228 -17.92 18.74 1.94
N ALA A 229 -19.15 18.42 2.32
CA ALA A 229 -19.96 17.35 1.72
C ALA A 229 -20.07 17.38 0.18
N THR A 230 -19.47 18.37 -0.47
CA THR A 230 -19.44 18.53 -1.92
C THR A 230 -18.20 17.94 -2.58
N ASN A 231 -17.30 17.29 -1.80
CA ASN A 231 -16.07 16.70 -2.35
C ASN A 231 -16.00 15.19 -2.17
N ASP A 232 -17.06 14.56 -1.67
CA ASP A 232 -17.06 13.12 -1.45
C ASP A 232 -16.74 12.38 -2.74
N VAL A 233 -15.95 11.31 -2.59
CA VAL A 233 -15.43 10.52 -3.72
C VAL A 233 -15.79 9.07 -3.52
N ASP A 234 -16.33 8.47 -4.56
CA ASP A 234 -16.65 7.05 -4.66
C ASP A 234 -15.81 6.43 -5.80
N ASN A 235 -15.04 5.39 -5.48
CA ASN A 235 -14.19 4.68 -6.42
C ASN A 235 -14.61 3.22 -6.52
N GLN A 236 -14.86 2.75 -7.72
CA GLN A 236 -15.19 1.36 -8.01
C GLN A 236 -14.24 0.79 -9.05
N HIS A 237 -13.55 -0.29 -8.72
CA HIS A 237 -12.60 -0.93 -9.61
C HIS A 237 -12.86 -2.42 -9.74
N TYR A 238 -12.72 -2.94 -10.94
CA TYR A 238 -12.87 -4.36 -11.26
C TYR A 238 -11.79 -4.80 -12.23
N GLY A 239 -11.34 -6.03 -12.12
CA GLY A 239 -10.35 -6.55 -13.04
C GLY A 239 -10.27 -8.04 -13.08
N VAL A 240 -9.58 -8.50 -14.11
CA VAL A 240 -9.23 -9.90 -14.32
C VAL A 240 -7.77 -10.00 -14.72
N SER A 241 -7.06 -10.98 -14.19
CA SER A 241 -5.74 -11.37 -14.68
C SER A 241 -5.74 -12.83 -15.11
N TYR A 242 -4.83 -13.15 -16.01
CA TYR A 242 -4.61 -14.49 -16.54
C TYR A 242 -3.12 -14.80 -16.58
N ALA A 243 -2.69 -15.80 -15.82
CA ALA A 243 -1.35 -16.36 -15.89
C ALA A 243 -1.25 -17.24 -17.14
N VAL A 244 -0.60 -16.71 -18.17
CA VAL A 244 -0.42 -17.42 -19.45
C VAL A 244 0.51 -18.63 -19.24
N ASN A 245 1.53 -18.43 -18.43
CA ASN A 245 2.45 -19.43 -17.92
C ASN A 245 3.08 -18.91 -16.61
N ASP A 246 4.09 -19.61 -16.07
CA ASP A 246 4.75 -19.24 -14.81
C ASP A 246 5.46 -17.88 -14.86
N ASP A 247 5.83 -17.41 -16.05
CA ASP A 247 6.61 -16.18 -16.23
C ASP A 247 5.78 -15.01 -16.76
N LEU A 248 4.67 -15.27 -17.47
CA LEU A 248 3.87 -14.26 -18.17
C LEU A 248 2.45 -14.16 -17.62
N THR A 249 2.11 -12.97 -17.19
CA THR A 249 0.73 -12.62 -16.77
C THR A 249 0.22 -11.44 -17.61
N ILE A 250 -1.05 -11.49 -17.96
CA ILE A 250 -1.77 -10.38 -18.59
C ILE A 250 -2.98 -10.02 -17.75
N SER A 251 -3.41 -8.76 -17.80
CA SER A 251 -4.60 -8.30 -17.09
C SER A 251 -5.38 -7.27 -17.87
N TYR A 252 -6.65 -7.16 -17.49
CA TYR A 252 -7.57 -6.12 -17.92
C TYR A 252 -8.38 -5.63 -16.73
N GLY A 253 -8.53 -4.33 -16.62
CA GLY A 253 -9.30 -3.73 -15.54
C GLY A 253 -10.04 -2.49 -15.98
N VAL A 254 -11.10 -2.17 -15.25
CA VAL A 254 -11.92 -0.98 -15.40
C VAL A 254 -12.12 -0.32 -14.05
N GLY A 255 -12.21 1.01 -14.04
CA GLY A 255 -12.48 1.79 -12.84
C GLY A 255 -13.42 2.95 -13.15
N ASN A 256 -14.15 3.35 -12.12
CA ASN A 256 -14.99 4.54 -12.11
C ASN A 256 -14.68 5.34 -10.84
N ASN A 257 -14.52 6.65 -10.98
CA ASN A 257 -14.37 7.60 -9.90
C ASN A 257 -15.45 8.66 -10.02
N SER A 258 -16.38 8.65 -9.10
CA SER A 258 -17.45 9.63 -8.96
C SER A 258 -17.11 10.63 -7.87
N LYS A 259 -17.23 11.92 -8.17
CA LYS A 259 -17.00 12.99 -7.22
C LYS A 259 -18.18 13.95 -7.24
N ASP A 260 -18.73 14.26 -6.07
CA ASP A 260 -19.96 15.07 -5.93
C ASP A 260 -19.91 16.44 -6.65
N THR A 261 -18.73 17.03 -6.78
CA THR A 261 -18.54 18.30 -7.48
C THR A 261 -18.29 18.16 -8.96
N ALA A 262 -18.04 16.98 -9.48
CA ALA A 262 -17.75 16.74 -10.88
C ALA A 262 -19.05 16.66 -11.70
N ALA A 263 -19.02 17.16 -12.92
CA ALA A 263 -20.18 17.06 -13.82
C ALA A 263 -20.30 15.66 -14.45
N ASN A 264 -19.19 14.93 -14.52
CA ASN A 264 -19.11 13.58 -15.09
C ASN A 264 -18.18 12.72 -14.21
N ASP A 265 -18.45 11.44 -14.18
CA ASP A 265 -17.56 10.47 -13.56
C ASP A 265 -16.31 10.27 -14.44
N GLU A 266 -15.18 10.04 -13.80
CA GLU A 266 -13.98 9.60 -14.51
C GLU A 266 -14.02 8.08 -14.70
N GLU A 267 -13.77 7.63 -15.92
CA GLU A 267 -13.70 6.22 -16.26
C GLU A 267 -12.29 5.83 -16.66
N VAL A 268 -11.78 4.72 -16.15
CA VAL A 268 -10.48 4.17 -16.51
C VAL A 268 -10.61 2.77 -17.07
N VAL A 269 -9.88 2.52 -18.14
CA VAL A 269 -9.69 1.18 -18.70
C VAL A 269 -8.19 0.93 -18.84
N GLN A 270 -7.71 -0.20 -18.36
CA GLN A 270 -6.29 -0.57 -18.43
C GLN A 270 -6.10 -1.99 -18.91
N MET A 271 -5.12 -2.18 -19.79
CA MET A 271 -4.57 -3.47 -20.15
C MET A 271 -3.09 -3.50 -19.73
N ALA A 272 -2.66 -4.56 -19.05
CA ALA A 272 -1.30 -4.69 -18.60
C ALA A 272 -0.74 -6.09 -18.87
N ALA A 273 0.59 -6.19 -18.93
CA ALA A 273 1.31 -7.45 -19.01
C ALA A 273 2.58 -7.36 -18.16
N SER A 274 2.98 -8.47 -17.56
CA SER A 274 4.28 -8.63 -16.91
C SER A 274 4.94 -9.94 -17.31
N TYR A 275 6.28 -9.90 -17.43
CA TYR A 275 7.11 -11.04 -17.72
C TYR A 275 8.31 -11.08 -16.79
N SER A 276 8.55 -12.22 -16.13
CA SER A 276 9.65 -12.42 -15.20
C SER A 276 10.67 -13.39 -15.77
N MET A 277 11.95 -13.06 -15.62
CA MET A 277 13.07 -13.88 -16.07
C MET A 277 14.18 -13.89 -15.01
N GLY A 278 14.10 -14.83 -14.08
CA GLY A 278 14.98 -14.88 -12.91
C GLY A 278 14.82 -13.65 -12.04
N SER A 279 15.89 -12.88 -11.83
CA SER A 279 15.86 -11.64 -11.03
C SER A 279 15.45 -10.39 -11.85
N ILE A 280 15.09 -10.54 -13.11
CA ILE A 280 14.66 -9.44 -13.97
C ILE A 280 13.16 -9.55 -14.21
N SER A 281 12.45 -8.44 -14.08
CA SER A 281 11.04 -8.33 -14.43
C SER A 281 10.82 -7.22 -15.45
N PHE A 282 9.95 -7.48 -16.40
CA PHE A 282 9.46 -6.51 -17.36
C PHE A 282 7.97 -6.32 -17.13
N GLY A 283 7.52 -5.08 -17.14
CA GLY A 283 6.13 -4.72 -17.01
C GLY A 283 5.72 -3.70 -18.06
N GLY A 284 4.42 -3.56 -18.24
CA GLY A 284 3.90 -2.48 -19.05
C GLY A 284 2.39 -2.49 -19.11
N TYR A 285 1.84 -1.30 -19.31
CA TYR A 285 0.40 -1.12 -19.50
C TYR A 285 0.10 -0.05 -20.53
N ILE A 286 -1.11 -0.11 -21.04
CA ILE A 286 -1.80 0.97 -21.73
C ILE A 286 -3.11 1.20 -21.01
N GLY A 287 -3.38 2.45 -20.64
CA GLY A 287 -4.60 2.87 -19.97
C GLY A 287 -5.22 4.05 -20.68
N LYS A 288 -6.54 4.12 -20.66
CA LYS A 288 -7.32 5.28 -21.07
C LYS A 288 -8.11 5.76 -19.86
N GLN A 289 -8.02 7.05 -19.58
CA GLN A 289 -8.90 7.76 -18.66
C GLN A 289 -9.80 8.68 -19.47
N SER A 290 -11.08 8.65 -19.18
CA SER A 290 -12.09 9.52 -19.82
C SER A 290 -12.67 10.46 -18.81
N SER A 291 -13.05 11.64 -19.24
CA SER A 291 -13.60 12.72 -18.40
C SER A 291 -12.67 13.13 -17.26
N VAL A 292 -11.40 13.30 -17.55
CA VAL A 292 -10.36 13.70 -16.58
C VAL A 292 -10.82 14.92 -15.78
N GLY A 293 -10.70 14.86 -14.43
CA GLY A 293 -11.16 15.91 -13.54
C GLY A 293 -12.68 16.16 -13.59
N GLY A 294 -13.48 15.24 -14.14
CA GLY A 294 -14.92 15.38 -14.31
C GLY A 294 -15.32 16.22 -15.53
N THR A 295 -14.39 16.49 -16.45
CA THR A 295 -14.61 17.30 -17.67
C THR A 295 -14.96 16.39 -18.83
N ALA A 296 -16.15 16.54 -19.41
CA ALA A 296 -16.58 15.75 -20.56
C ALA A 296 -15.68 15.99 -21.78
N GLY A 297 -15.15 14.91 -22.37
CA GLY A 297 -14.32 14.95 -23.57
C GLY A 297 -12.85 15.26 -23.30
N ASP A 298 -12.45 15.38 -22.05
CA ASP A 298 -11.05 15.41 -21.64
C ASP A 298 -10.58 13.97 -21.41
N ASP A 299 -9.84 13.43 -22.35
CA ASP A 299 -9.41 12.03 -22.35
C ASP A 299 -7.88 11.96 -22.36
N ASP A 300 -7.33 11.10 -21.52
CA ASP A 300 -5.90 10.81 -21.44
C ASP A 300 -5.60 9.35 -21.78
N ILE A 301 -4.53 9.12 -22.54
CA ILE A 301 -4.00 7.79 -22.81
C ILE A 301 -2.58 7.71 -22.24
N THR A 302 -2.38 6.80 -21.30
CA THR A 302 -1.06 6.54 -20.71
C THR A 302 -0.51 5.22 -21.23
N LYS A 303 0.77 5.23 -21.60
CA LYS A 303 1.55 4.05 -21.98
C LYS A 303 2.76 3.95 -21.07
N HIS A 304 2.95 2.80 -20.47
CA HIS A 304 4.04 2.55 -19.54
C HIS A 304 4.77 1.26 -19.91
N ILE A 305 6.08 1.29 -19.82
CA ILE A 305 6.93 0.10 -19.85
C ILE A 305 7.98 0.23 -18.76
N SER A 306 8.29 -0.87 -18.10
CA SER A 306 9.26 -0.92 -17.02
C SER A 306 10.13 -2.16 -17.12
N MET A 307 11.32 -2.05 -16.55
CA MET A 307 12.22 -3.17 -16.27
C MET A 307 12.75 -2.97 -14.85
N SER A 308 12.74 -4.02 -14.05
CA SER A 308 13.35 -4.03 -12.73
C SER A 308 14.30 -5.20 -12.57
N VAL A 309 15.34 -5.01 -11.76
CA VAL A 309 16.33 -6.03 -11.41
C VAL A 309 16.52 -6.01 -9.91
N ALA A 310 16.48 -7.18 -9.26
CA ALA A 310 16.76 -7.37 -7.85
C ALA A 310 18.03 -8.21 -7.63
N PHE A 311 18.84 -7.84 -6.61
CA PHE A 311 20.11 -8.48 -6.27
C PHE A 311 20.12 -8.98 -4.82
#